data_3e681b4d86fc22befce5e30686cf35ec
#
_entry.id   3e681b4d86fc22befce5e30686cf35ec
#
_cell.length_a   1.000
_cell.length_b   1.000
_cell.length_c   1.000
_cell.angle_alpha   90.00
_cell.angle_beta   90.00
_cell.angle_gamma   90.00
#
_symmetry.space_group_name_H-M   'P 1'
#
loop_
_entity.id
_entity.type
_entity.pdbx_description
1 polymer ?
#
loop_
_entity_poly.entity_id
_entity_poly.type
_entity_poly.pdbx_seq_one_letter_code
_entity_poly.pdbx_strand_id
1 'polypeptide(L)'
;MQLKDTNPYAPPTADLNATFGGGTLNPSPTMSVAKAEAIRTELLMTETNLRGFGALYLFAAFGSVLAGFGLAAFAATQGIDDVESIFMITFTGFVVLVIAAVYGFVGLGLRRLDPKVKIAATVLGGLSLLSIPIGTLLGGWLLYLLHGEKGQRVFALDYPEVMRLTPHIQRRTSPIVWVFVGLLLLIVVAGVMAGLLA
;
A
#
# COMPACT_ATOMS: atom_id res chain seq x y z
N MET A 1 -54.98 -28.93 -11.84
CA MET A 1 -53.83 -29.54 -11.10
C MET A 1 -52.55 -29.00 -11.71
N GLN A 2 -52.00 -27.91 -11.14
CA GLN A 2 -50.78 -27.27 -11.66
C GLN A 2 -49.60 -27.93 -10.99
N LEU A 3 -48.76 -28.60 -11.79
CA LEU A 3 -47.46 -29.07 -11.37
C LEU A 3 -46.55 -27.90 -11.10
N LYS A 4 -46.17 -27.70 -9.84
CA LYS A 4 -45.22 -26.70 -9.42
C LYS A 4 -43.82 -27.22 -9.83
N ASP A 5 -43.31 -26.67 -10.95
CA ASP A 5 -41.93 -26.97 -11.37
C ASP A 5 -40.97 -26.42 -10.31
N THR A 6 -40.58 -27.30 -9.40
CA THR A 6 -39.48 -26.98 -8.45
C THR A 6 -38.16 -27.29 -9.13
N ASN A 7 -37.58 -26.27 -9.76
CA ASN A 7 -36.19 -26.34 -10.22
C ASN A 7 -35.26 -26.39 -9.00
N PRO A 8 -34.55 -27.51 -8.74
CA PRO A 8 -33.67 -27.62 -7.57
C PRO A 8 -32.44 -26.71 -7.63
N TYR A 9 -32.19 -26.06 -8.76
CA TYR A 9 -31.11 -25.10 -8.97
C TYR A 9 -31.58 -23.66 -9.06
N ALA A 10 -32.86 -23.39 -8.80
CA ALA A 10 -33.33 -22.00 -8.75
C ALA A 10 -32.67 -21.30 -7.55
N PRO A 11 -32.04 -20.13 -7.76
CA PRO A 11 -31.52 -19.36 -6.64
C PRO A 11 -32.70 -19.03 -5.71
N PRO A 12 -32.48 -19.01 -4.37
CA PRO A 12 -33.54 -18.70 -3.42
C PRO A 12 -34.11 -17.32 -3.79
N THR A 13 -35.40 -17.32 -4.17
CA THR A 13 -36.15 -16.08 -4.35
C THR A 13 -36.23 -15.40 -3.00
N ALA A 14 -35.46 -14.32 -2.81
CA ALA A 14 -35.58 -13.48 -1.64
C ALA A 14 -37.01 -12.97 -1.61
N ASP A 15 -37.75 -13.34 -0.56
CA ASP A 15 -39.12 -12.86 -0.33
C ASP A 15 -39.02 -11.37 -0.01
N LEU A 16 -39.18 -10.51 -1.03
CA LEU A 16 -39.14 -9.05 -0.90
C LEU A 16 -40.28 -8.50 -0.04
N ASN A 17 -41.21 -9.36 0.39
CA ASN A 17 -42.39 -9.02 1.18
C ASN A 17 -42.34 -9.55 2.62
N ALA A 18 -41.19 -9.97 3.14
CA ALA A 18 -41.04 -10.23 4.57
C ALA A 18 -41.20 -8.91 5.32
N THR A 19 -42.43 -8.56 5.65
CA THR A 19 -42.79 -7.44 6.52
C THR A 19 -42.27 -7.75 7.92
N PHE A 20 -41.05 -7.29 8.23
CA PHE A 20 -40.58 -7.24 9.59
C PHE A 20 -41.35 -6.15 10.31
N GLY A 21 -42.18 -6.59 11.28
CA GLY A 21 -43.00 -5.69 12.09
C GLY A 21 -42.18 -4.66 12.84
N GLY A 22 -42.60 -3.42 12.73
CA GLY A 22 -42.51 -2.36 13.74
C GLY A 22 -41.11 -1.95 14.20
N GLY A 23 -40.41 -1.22 13.36
CA GLY A 23 -39.23 -0.46 13.78
C GLY A 23 -38.76 0.39 12.60
N THR A 24 -39.08 1.69 12.61
CA THR A 24 -38.59 2.66 11.62
C THR A 24 -37.10 2.95 11.84
N LEU A 25 -36.26 1.97 11.62
CA LEU A 25 -34.86 2.19 11.32
C LEU A 25 -34.76 2.02 9.79
N ASN A 26 -34.60 3.15 9.12
CA ASN A 26 -34.17 3.16 7.72
C ASN A 26 -32.83 2.42 7.68
N PRO A 27 -32.73 1.13 7.27
CA PRO A 27 -31.43 0.55 7.03
C PRO A 27 -30.92 1.27 5.79
N SER A 28 -29.83 2.01 5.92
CA SER A 28 -28.98 2.35 4.78
C SER A 28 -28.92 1.10 3.90
N PRO A 29 -29.08 1.19 2.56
CA PRO A 29 -29.11 0.02 1.71
C PRO A 29 -27.79 -0.74 1.94
N THR A 30 -27.83 -1.74 2.80
CA THR A 30 -26.69 -2.60 3.08
C THR A 30 -26.30 -3.19 1.75
N MET A 31 -25.11 -2.86 1.30
CA MET A 31 -24.58 -3.35 0.04
C MET A 31 -24.70 -4.87 0.02
N SER A 32 -25.40 -5.44 -0.97
CA SER A 32 -25.52 -6.90 -1.07
C SER A 32 -24.14 -7.52 -1.27
N VAL A 33 -23.92 -8.69 -0.68
CA VAL A 33 -22.62 -9.40 -0.79
C VAL A 33 -22.24 -9.60 -2.26
N ALA A 34 -23.18 -9.99 -3.12
CA ALA A 34 -22.93 -10.17 -4.54
C ALA A 34 -22.46 -8.87 -5.24
N LYS A 35 -23.01 -7.70 -4.86
CA LYS A 35 -22.54 -6.41 -5.37
C LYS A 35 -21.16 -6.06 -4.85
N ALA A 36 -20.87 -6.34 -3.58
CA ALA A 36 -19.54 -6.14 -2.99
C ALA A 36 -18.48 -7.03 -3.67
N GLU A 37 -18.81 -8.28 -3.99
CA GLU A 37 -17.93 -9.21 -4.71
C GLU A 37 -17.62 -8.72 -6.12
N ALA A 38 -18.63 -8.25 -6.86
CA ALA A 38 -18.44 -7.69 -8.21
C ALA A 38 -17.50 -6.46 -8.17
N ILE A 39 -17.74 -5.51 -7.26
CA ILE A 39 -16.91 -4.32 -7.08
C ILE A 39 -15.48 -4.72 -6.73
N ARG A 40 -15.30 -5.64 -5.78
CA ARG A 40 -13.97 -6.05 -5.35
C ARG A 40 -13.20 -6.78 -6.43
N THR A 41 -13.85 -7.65 -7.17
CA THR A 41 -13.21 -8.38 -8.29
C THR A 41 -12.71 -7.42 -9.36
N GLU A 42 -13.48 -6.36 -9.66
CA GLU A 42 -13.07 -5.32 -10.61
C GLU A 42 -11.86 -4.51 -10.11
N LEU A 43 -11.82 -4.20 -8.81
CA LEU A 43 -10.80 -3.33 -8.21
C LEU A 43 -9.58 -4.09 -7.66
N LEU A 44 -9.62 -5.43 -7.62
CA LEU A 44 -8.61 -6.28 -6.99
C LEU A 44 -7.19 -6.03 -7.52
N MET A 45 -7.05 -5.80 -8.83
CA MET A 45 -5.76 -5.50 -9.45
C MET A 45 -5.20 -4.17 -8.93
N THR A 46 -6.03 -3.14 -8.88
CA THR A 46 -5.64 -1.79 -8.41
C THR A 46 -5.31 -1.82 -6.92
N GLU A 47 -6.13 -2.50 -6.10
CA GLU A 47 -5.86 -2.73 -4.68
C GLU A 47 -4.50 -3.41 -4.47
N THR A 48 -4.22 -4.48 -5.22
CA THR A 48 -2.97 -5.22 -5.11
C THR A 48 -1.77 -4.38 -5.51
N ASN A 49 -1.87 -3.60 -6.58
CA ASN A 49 -0.79 -2.72 -7.02
C ASN A 49 -0.51 -1.61 -6.01
N LEU A 50 -1.54 -0.96 -5.46
CA LEU A 50 -1.38 0.07 -4.41
C LEU A 50 -0.74 -0.51 -3.14
N ARG A 51 -1.14 -1.69 -2.72
CA ARG A 51 -0.49 -2.40 -1.59
C ARG A 51 0.96 -2.78 -1.91
N GLY A 52 1.24 -3.12 -3.17
CA GLY A 52 2.60 -3.38 -3.66
C GLY A 52 3.48 -2.13 -3.57
N PHE A 53 2.99 -0.98 -4.00
CA PHE A 53 3.67 0.31 -3.80
C PHE A 53 3.87 0.62 -2.32
N GLY A 54 2.87 0.34 -1.48
CA GLY A 54 3.03 0.47 -0.03
C GLY A 54 4.16 -0.39 0.53
N ALA A 55 4.32 -1.63 0.04
CA ALA A 55 5.44 -2.48 0.41
C ALA A 55 6.80 -1.94 -0.09
N LEU A 56 6.84 -1.38 -1.30
CA LEU A 56 8.04 -0.76 -1.86
C LEU A 56 8.48 0.46 -1.02
N TYR A 57 7.54 1.32 -0.61
CA TYR A 57 7.84 2.45 0.27
C TYR A 57 8.32 2.01 1.66
N LEU A 58 7.77 0.95 2.24
CA LEU A 58 8.27 0.39 3.50
C LEU A 58 9.68 -0.15 3.35
N PHE A 59 9.96 -0.80 2.23
CA PHE A 59 11.31 -1.27 1.92
C PHE A 59 12.30 -0.10 1.78
N ALA A 60 11.90 0.98 1.09
CA ALA A 60 12.69 2.19 0.98
C ALA A 60 12.91 2.86 2.35
N ALA A 61 11.89 2.90 3.22
CA ALA A 61 12.03 3.39 4.59
C ALA A 61 13.06 2.59 5.38
N PHE A 62 12.98 1.26 5.32
CA PHE A 62 13.95 0.37 5.98
C PHE A 62 15.37 0.57 5.43
N GLY A 63 15.52 0.65 4.11
CA GLY A 63 16.81 0.93 3.47
C GLY A 63 17.40 2.29 3.88
N SER A 64 16.56 3.31 4.03
CA SER A 64 16.98 4.64 4.51
C SER A 64 17.48 4.58 5.96
N VAL A 65 16.82 3.82 6.84
CA VAL A 65 17.28 3.62 8.22
C VAL A 65 18.63 2.94 8.24
N LEU A 66 18.80 1.85 7.46
CA LEU A 66 20.10 1.16 7.35
C LEU A 66 21.20 2.07 6.82
N ALA A 67 20.90 2.89 5.81
CA ALA A 67 21.84 3.86 5.27
C ALA A 67 22.25 4.91 6.32
N GLY A 68 21.31 5.36 7.16
CA GLY A 68 21.59 6.27 8.28
C GLY A 68 22.52 5.64 9.32
N PHE A 69 22.28 4.39 9.69
CA PHE A 69 23.18 3.66 10.58
C PHE A 69 24.56 3.44 9.95
N GLY A 70 24.63 3.10 8.67
CA GLY A 70 25.87 2.95 7.93
C GLY A 70 26.69 4.24 7.90
N LEU A 71 26.04 5.38 7.68
CA LEU A 71 26.70 6.69 7.73
C LEU A 71 27.26 6.99 9.11
N ALA A 72 26.49 6.74 10.17
CA ALA A 72 26.95 6.93 11.55
C ALA A 72 28.13 6.04 11.91
N ALA A 73 28.08 4.76 11.52
CA ALA A 73 29.18 3.81 11.72
C ALA A 73 30.46 4.22 10.96
N PHE A 74 30.30 4.62 9.69
CA PHE A 74 31.40 5.13 8.88
C PHE A 74 32.06 6.37 9.52
N ALA A 75 31.26 7.33 9.96
CA ALA A 75 31.74 8.53 10.65
C ALA A 75 32.56 8.18 11.91
N ALA A 76 32.10 7.19 12.68
CA ALA A 76 32.80 6.73 13.88
C ALA A 76 34.16 6.10 13.57
N THR A 77 34.35 5.47 12.39
CA THR A 77 35.62 4.86 11.99
C THR A 77 36.65 5.87 11.47
N GLN A 78 36.17 7.04 10.98
CA GLN A 78 37.06 8.06 10.39
C GLN A 78 37.74 8.98 11.42
N GLY A 79 37.38 8.88 12.71
CA GLY A 79 37.94 9.75 13.75
C GLY A 79 37.70 11.22 13.50
N ILE A 80 36.46 11.55 13.08
CA ILE A 80 36.04 12.91 12.72
C ILE A 80 35.92 13.73 14.01
N ASP A 81 36.84 14.67 14.24
CA ASP A 81 36.88 15.50 15.44
C ASP A 81 36.50 16.97 15.17
N ASP A 82 36.37 17.35 13.90
CA ASP A 82 35.99 18.71 13.54
C ASP A 82 34.49 18.95 13.65
N VAL A 83 34.14 20.08 14.24
CA VAL A 83 32.71 20.46 14.52
C VAL A 83 31.87 20.54 13.24
N GLU A 84 32.44 20.99 12.14
CA GLU A 84 31.74 21.14 10.88
C GLU A 84 31.31 19.77 10.31
N SER A 85 32.22 18.80 10.27
CA SER A 85 31.93 17.44 9.81
C SER A 85 30.92 16.73 10.72
N ILE A 86 31.03 16.88 12.03
CA ILE A 86 30.05 16.35 13.00
C ILE A 86 28.67 16.93 12.72
N PHE A 87 28.57 18.26 12.51
CA PHE A 87 27.31 18.91 12.20
C PHE A 87 26.72 18.40 10.90
N MET A 88 27.51 18.30 9.82
CA MET A 88 27.05 17.82 8.51
C MET A 88 26.55 16.37 8.57
N ILE A 89 27.25 15.49 9.27
CA ILE A 89 26.87 14.07 9.43
C ILE A 89 25.57 13.98 10.23
N THR A 90 25.49 14.71 11.34
CA THR A 90 24.28 14.71 12.20
C THR A 90 23.07 15.25 11.45
N PHE A 91 23.25 16.36 10.72
CA PHE A 91 22.18 16.93 9.89
C PHE A 91 21.73 15.99 8.79
N THR A 92 22.67 15.35 8.08
CA THR A 92 22.38 14.36 7.04
C THR A 92 21.64 13.15 7.63
N GLY A 93 22.09 12.63 8.76
CA GLY A 93 21.42 11.54 9.47
C GLY A 93 20.00 11.91 9.87
N PHE A 94 19.77 13.13 10.37
CA PHE A 94 18.44 13.62 10.70
C PHE A 94 17.54 13.68 9.46
N VAL A 95 18.03 14.21 8.34
CA VAL A 95 17.26 14.28 7.08
C VAL A 95 16.90 12.88 6.59
N VAL A 96 17.83 11.92 6.66
CA VAL A 96 17.58 10.52 6.27
C VAL A 96 16.49 9.89 7.14
N LEU A 97 16.49 10.14 8.45
CA LEU A 97 15.46 9.64 9.37
C LEU A 97 14.08 10.24 9.06
N VAL A 98 14.02 11.53 8.75
CA VAL A 98 12.77 12.19 8.33
C VAL A 98 12.23 11.56 7.05
N ILE A 99 13.09 11.33 6.06
CA ILE A 99 12.72 10.65 4.81
C ILE A 99 12.20 9.22 5.09
N ALA A 100 12.89 8.47 5.96
CA ALA A 100 12.46 7.14 6.36
C ALA A 100 11.09 7.14 7.03
N ALA A 101 10.83 8.12 7.91
CA ALA A 101 9.52 8.27 8.57
C ALA A 101 8.41 8.58 7.57
N VAL A 102 8.65 9.47 6.61
CA VAL A 102 7.69 9.80 5.55
C VAL A 102 7.39 8.59 4.67
N TYR A 103 8.41 7.87 4.23
CA TYR A 103 8.25 6.65 3.43
C TYR A 103 7.51 5.56 4.23
N GLY A 104 7.82 5.39 5.52
CA GLY A 104 7.13 4.47 6.40
C GLY A 104 5.65 4.80 6.56
N PHE A 105 5.33 6.07 6.81
CA PHE A 105 3.96 6.57 6.93
C PHE A 105 3.15 6.30 5.65
N VAL A 106 3.69 6.71 4.49
CA VAL A 106 3.03 6.51 3.20
C VAL A 106 2.91 5.03 2.86
N GLY A 107 3.95 4.24 3.12
CA GLY A 107 3.96 2.81 2.89
C GLY A 107 2.88 2.06 3.69
N LEU A 108 2.75 2.35 4.98
CA LEU A 108 1.70 1.78 5.84
C LEU A 108 0.31 2.22 5.40
N GLY A 109 0.14 3.50 5.08
CA GLY A 109 -1.14 4.05 4.67
C GLY A 109 -1.63 3.50 3.33
N LEU A 110 -0.74 3.35 2.33
CA LEU A 110 -1.08 2.69 1.05
C LEU A 110 -1.46 1.22 1.25
N ARG A 111 -0.81 0.50 2.16
CA ARG A 111 -1.19 -0.90 2.46
C ARG A 111 -2.55 -1.00 3.16
N ARG A 112 -2.90 0.00 3.97
CA ARG A 112 -4.21 0.08 4.64
C ARG A 112 -5.28 0.71 3.75
N LEU A 113 -4.89 1.27 2.60
CA LEU A 113 -5.75 2.03 1.68
C LEU A 113 -6.42 3.22 2.39
N ASP A 114 -5.67 3.90 3.27
CA ASP A 114 -6.16 5.06 4.01
C ASP A 114 -6.28 6.28 3.07
N PRO A 115 -7.49 6.88 2.94
CA PRO A 115 -7.69 8.05 2.09
C PRO A 115 -6.79 9.24 2.44
N LYS A 116 -6.42 9.38 3.70
CA LYS A 116 -5.56 10.47 4.20
C LYS A 116 -4.16 10.44 3.58
N VAL A 117 -3.67 9.26 3.23
CA VAL A 117 -2.32 9.07 2.68
C VAL A 117 -2.27 9.35 1.18
N LYS A 118 -3.42 9.43 0.49
CA LYS A 118 -3.49 9.71 -0.95
C LYS A 118 -2.72 10.96 -1.34
N ILE A 119 -2.86 12.05 -0.57
CA ILE A 119 -2.17 13.32 -0.85
C ILE A 119 -0.65 13.14 -0.70
N ALA A 120 -0.19 12.56 0.41
CA ALA A 120 1.24 12.33 0.64
C ALA A 120 1.84 11.38 -0.42
N ALA A 121 1.13 10.33 -0.81
CA ALA A 121 1.54 9.43 -1.89
C ALA A 121 1.61 10.15 -3.25
N THR A 122 0.70 11.09 -3.52
CA THR A 122 0.72 11.92 -4.73
C THR A 122 1.96 12.82 -4.77
N VAL A 123 2.28 13.47 -3.65
CA VAL A 123 3.47 14.33 -3.54
C VAL A 123 4.75 13.50 -3.74
N LEU A 124 4.88 12.36 -3.07
CA LEU A 124 6.04 11.48 -3.24
C LEU A 124 6.15 10.91 -4.65
N GLY A 125 5.02 10.52 -5.26
CA GLY A 125 4.96 10.09 -6.66
C GLY A 125 5.42 11.19 -7.61
N GLY A 126 4.99 12.44 -7.36
CA GLY A 126 5.45 13.61 -8.11
C GLY A 126 6.95 13.88 -7.96
N LEU A 127 7.48 13.83 -6.73
CA LEU A 127 8.91 13.94 -6.47
C LEU A 127 9.72 12.82 -7.13
N SER A 128 9.17 11.60 -7.18
CA SER A 128 9.83 10.47 -7.85
C SER A 128 10.03 10.70 -9.35
N LEU A 129 9.21 11.56 -9.99
CA LEU A 129 9.37 11.89 -11.41
C LEU A 129 10.72 12.57 -11.73
N LEU A 130 11.34 13.22 -10.74
CA LEU A 130 12.65 13.83 -10.89
C LEU A 130 13.80 12.82 -10.97
N SER A 131 13.56 11.58 -10.56
CA SER A 131 14.58 10.51 -10.53
C SER A 131 14.52 9.65 -11.79
N ILE A 132 15.11 10.14 -12.89
CA ILE A 132 15.13 9.47 -14.20
C ILE A 132 16.17 8.33 -14.20
N PRO A 133 15.86 7.15 -14.78
CA PRO A 133 14.60 6.75 -15.43
C PRO A 133 13.61 6.00 -14.51
N ILE A 134 14.08 5.38 -13.43
CA ILE A 134 13.28 4.43 -12.63
C ILE A 134 12.20 5.16 -11.83
N GLY A 135 12.56 6.27 -11.21
CA GLY A 135 11.63 7.07 -10.42
C GLY A 135 10.50 7.65 -11.27
N THR A 136 10.80 8.07 -12.49
CA THR A 136 9.81 8.59 -13.43
C THR A 136 8.77 7.52 -13.79
N LEU A 137 9.21 6.29 -14.08
CA LEU A 137 8.32 5.18 -14.40
C LEU A 137 7.45 4.79 -13.21
N LEU A 138 8.07 4.60 -12.04
CA LEU A 138 7.35 4.19 -10.83
C LEU A 138 6.44 5.30 -10.31
N GLY A 139 6.91 6.55 -10.29
CA GLY A 139 6.14 7.72 -9.87
C GLY A 139 4.95 7.97 -10.81
N GLY A 140 5.17 7.94 -12.12
CA GLY A 140 4.10 8.08 -13.11
C GLY A 140 3.04 6.98 -13.00
N TRP A 141 3.47 5.73 -12.82
CA TRP A 141 2.54 4.61 -12.61
C TRP A 141 1.77 4.75 -11.31
N LEU A 142 2.42 5.13 -10.20
CA LEU A 142 1.74 5.39 -8.94
C LEU A 142 0.70 6.50 -9.07
N LEU A 143 1.05 7.63 -9.71
CA LEU A 143 0.11 8.73 -9.95
C LEU A 143 -1.07 8.29 -10.81
N TYR A 144 -0.84 7.51 -11.86
CA TYR A 144 -1.89 6.93 -12.67
C TYR A 144 -2.84 6.04 -11.84
N LEU A 145 -2.29 5.20 -10.96
CA LEU A 145 -3.10 4.35 -10.07
C LEU A 145 -3.90 5.16 -9.05
N LEU A 146 -3.33 6.24 -8.49
CA LEU A 146 -3.99 7.06 -7.47
C LEU A 146 -5.11 7.95 -8.04
N HIS A 147 -4.93 8.47 -9.27
CA HIS A 147 -5.85 9.43 -9.89
C HIS A 147 -6.79 8.78 -10.90
N GLY A 148 -6.54 7.55 -11.33
CA GLY A 148 -7.46 6.79 -12.18
C GLY A 148 -8.78 6.51 -11.47
N GLU A 149 -9.86 6.32 -12.23
CA GLU A 149 -11.21 6.04 -11.69
C GLU A 149 -11.23 4.88 -10.70
N LYS A 150 -10.50 3.80 -11.00
CA LYS A 150 -10.38 2.62 -10.12
C LYS A 150 -9.64 2.95 -8.82
N GLY A 151 -8.59 3.76 -8.90
CA GLY A 151 -7.86 4.22 -7.72
C GLY A 151 -8.73 5.09 -6.80
N GLN A 152 -9.50 6.00 -7.38
CA GLN A 152 -10.42 6.83 -6.60
C GLN A 152 -11.47 6.00 -5.87
N ARG A 153 -12.00 4.95 -6.51
CA ARG A 153 -12.97 4.02 -5.89
C ARG A 153 -12.35 3.21 -4.75
N VAL A 154 -11.09 2.78 -4.86
CA VAL A 154 -10.38 2.04 -3.80
C VAL A 154 -10.16 2.90 -2.55
N PHE A 155 -10.02 4.23 -2.71
CA PHE A 155 -9.92 5.18 -1.59
C PHE A 155 -11.26 5.79 -1.17
N ALA A 156 -12.39 5.35 -1.73
CA ALA A 156 -13.70 5.81 -1.34
C ALA A 156 -14.07 5.32 0.08
N LEU A 157 -14.90 6.09 0.78
CA LEU A 157 -15.26 5.83 2.18
C LEU A 157 -16.06 4.54 2.38
N ASP A 158 -16.71 4.03 1.34
CA ASP A 158 -17.49 2.79 1.34
C ASP A 158 -16.64 1.53 1.03
N TYR A 159 -15.42 1.70 0.52
CA TYR A 159 -14.56 0.57 0.16
C TYR A 159 -14.13 -0.33 1.34
N PRO A 160 -13.88 0.17 2.56
CA PRO A 160 -13.66 -0.67 3.74
C PRO A 160 -14.82 -1.62 4.05
N GLU A 161 -16.07 -1.21 3.78
CA GLU A 161 -17.24 -2.08 3.92
C GLU A 161 -17.24 -3.21 2.88
N VAL A 162 -16.89 -2.89 1.63
CA VAL A 162 -16.69 -3.89 0.57
C VAL A 162 -15.66 -4.93 1.01
N MET A 163 -14.53 -4.52 1.56
CA MET A 163 -13.51 -5.43 2.06
C MET A 163 -14.00 -6.32 3.21
N ARG A 164 -14.83 -5.76 4.10
CA ARG A 164 -15.39 -6.49 5.25
C ARG A 164 -16.40 -7.56 4.82
N LEU A 165 -17.19 -7.29 3.79
CA LEU A 165 -18.19 -8.21 3.25
C LEU A 165 -17.58 -9.33 2.40
N THR A 166 -16.34 -9.15 1.91
CA THR A 166 -15.68 -10.09 0.99
C THR A 166 -14.29 -10.54 1.47
N PRO A 167 -14.13 -11.08 2.68
CA PRO A 167 -12.82 -11.45 3.23
C PRO A 167 -12.16 -12.61 2.48
N HIS A 168 -12.96 -13.43 1.79
CA HIS A 168 -12.50 -14.58 1.01
C HIS A 168 -11.84 -14.18 -0.32
N ILE A 169 -12.13 -12.98 -0.84
CA ILE A 169 -11.53 -12.48 -2.07
C ILE A 169 -10.20 -11.79 -1.74
N GLN A 170 -9.12 -12.55 -1.77
CA GLN A 170 -7.76 -12.05 -1.58
C GLN A 170 -6.85 -12.56 -2.69
N ARG A 171 -6.07 -11.67 -3.29
CA ARG A 171 -5.01 -12.07 -4.19
C ARG A 171 -3.76 -12.40 -3.38
N ARG A 172 -3.32 -13.64 -3.40
CA ARG A 172 -2.03 -14.02 -2.81
C ARG A 172 -0.91 -13.36 -3.61
N THR A 173 -0.03 -12.67 -2.92
CA THR A 173 1.20 -12.14 -3.52
C THR A 173 2.02 -13.32 -4.07
N SER A 174 2.45 -13.25 -5.32
CA SER A 174 3.27 -14.30 -5.90
C SER A 174 4.55 -14.49 -5.08
N PRO A 175 4.98 -15.74 -4.79
CA PRO A 175 6.24 -15.99 -4.09
C PRO A 175 7.45 -15.39 -4.82
N ILE A 176 7.37 -15.18 -6.13
CA ILE A 176 8.39 -14.50 -6.94
C ILE A 176 8.66 -13.07 -6.42
N VAL A 177 7.63 -12.34 -5.99
CA VAL A 177 7.79 -10.99 -5.43
C VAL A 177 8.63 -11.04 -4.15
N TRP A 178 8.40 -12.04 -3.29
CA TRP A 178 9.18 -12.23 -2.06
C TRP A 178 10.64 -12.58 -2.33
N VAL A 179 10.91 -13.40 -3.34
CA VAL A 179 12.27 -13.71 -3.79
C VAL A 179 12.97 -12.46 -4.30
N PHE A 180 12.28 -11.63 -5.10
CA PHE A 180 12.83 -10.38 -5.62
C PHE A 180 13.12 -9.38 -4.50
N VAL A 181 12.22 -9.22 -3.53
CA VAL A 181 12.42 -8.36 -2.35
C VAL A 181 13.59 -8.87 -1.50
N GLY A 182 13.69 -10.19 -1.31
CA GLY A 182 14.80 -10.80 -0.58
C GLY A 182 16.17 -10.58 -1.26
N LEU A 183 16.22 -10.73 -2.58
CA LEU A 183 17.43 -10.47 -3.37
C LEU A 183 17.84 -8.99 -3.29
N LEU A 184 16.88 -8.08 -3.41
CA LEU A 184 17.12 -6.65 -3.30
C LEU A 184 17.66 -6.27 -1.90
N LEU A 185 17.07 -6.85 -0.86
CA LEU A 185 17.53 -6.65 0.52
C LEU A 185 18.96 -7.16 0.69
N LEU A 186 19.28 -8.33 0.14
CA LEU A 186 20.63 -8.91 0.19
C LEU A 186 21.65 -8.01 -0.50
N ILE A 187 21.31 -7.42 -1.65
CA ILE A 187 22.19 -6.47 -2.36
C ILE A 187 22.44 -5.22 -1.50
N VAL A 188 21.40 -4.67 -0.86
CA VAL A 188 21.53 -3.50 0.00
C VAL A 188 22.43 -3.81 1.21
N VAL A 189 22.20 -4.93 1.89
CA VAL A 189 23.00 -5.35 3.04
C VAL A 189 24.44 -5.60 2.63
N ALA A 190 24.67 -6.29 1.51
CA ALA A 190 26.02 -6.53 1.00
C ALA A 190 26.76 -5.23 0.66
N GLY A 191 26.05 -4.26 0.08
CA GLY A 191 26.63 -2.93 -0.22
C GLY A 191 27.02 -2.16 1.05
N VAL A 192 26.17 -2.17 2.08
CA VAL A 192 26.47 -1.55 3.37
C VAL A 192 27.66 -2.24 4.05
N MET A 193 27.70 -3.59 4.06
CA MET A 193 28.80 -4.35 4.64
C MET A 193 30.10 -4.10 3.89
N ALA A 194 30.09 -4.05 2.56
CA ALA A 194 31.29 -3.73 1.77
C ALA A 194 31.82 -2.33 2.08
N GLY A 195 30.93 -1.34 2.25
CA GLY A 195 31.33 0.02 2.63
C GLY A 195 31.87 0.14 4.05
N LEU A 196 31.51 -0.77 4.97
CA LEU A 196 32.05 -0.81 6.34
C LEU A 196 33.42 -1.54 6.44
N LEU A 197 33.72 -2.40 5.46
CA LEU A 197 34.97 -3.20 5.44
C LEU A 197 36.04 -2.58 4.54
N ALA A 198 35.71 -1.59 3.72
CA ALA A 198 36.62 -0.82 2.86
C ALA A 198 37.19 0.39 3.59
#